data_9587433df5fb8ccc9da31cc878834d73
#
_entry.id   9587433df5fb8ccc9da31cc878834d73
#
_cell.length_a   1.000
_cell.length_b   1.000
_cell.length_c   1.000
_cell.angle_alpha   90.00
_cell.angle_beta   90.00
_cell.angle_gamma   90.00
#
_symmetry.space_group_name_H-M   'P 1'
#
loop_
_entity.id
_entity.type
_entity.pdbx_description
1 polymer ?
#
loop_
_entity_poly.entity_id
_entity_poly.type
_entity_poly.pdbx_seq_one_letter_code
_entity_poly.pdbx_strand_id
1 'polypeptide(L)'
;MTTPDADLRKVQKLLTLILAELDRVCRRIGVSYAIYGGTAIGAIRHGGFIPWDDDIDVMMTRADYERFLAEAPALLDERFRLDNTRTREDFPFMFTKMVMPGTLLIPEADKDSKYRMPFFLDILPLDEIPADDKAFRQMSRQSWWWGRLLFLQGTPRPHLINTPAWKKALIFSATTVAHLGLKAARATPRSLQERWEKAVRRYEGTGTGVYADFTMRDPQNWIVREEEFFPTRDVPFEDTTVMIQNQYDALLRRGYGDYMQLPPPEQRYNHEAAVIDFGPYADSL
;
A
#
# COMPACT_ATOMS: atom_id res chain seq x y z
N MET A 1 2.02 -5.94 -21.64
CA MET A 1 0.94 -5.21 -22.36
C MET A 1 0.40 -4.19 -21.39
N THR A 2 0.42 -2.89 -21.72
CA THR A 2 -0.20 -1.85 -20.88
C THR A 2 -1.72 -1.99 -20.96
N THR A 3 -2.40 -1.74 -19.83
CA THR A 3 -3.87 -1.64 -19.79
C THR A 3 -4.34 -0.66 -20.86
N PRO A 4 -5.33 -1.00 -21.72
CA PRO A 4 -5.87 -0.07 -22.71
C PRO A 4 -6.34 1.24 -22.03
N ASP A 5 -6.12 2.38 -22.64
CA ASP A 5 -6.43 3.70 -22.02
C ASP A 5 -7.89 3.82 -21.56
N ALA A 6 -8.85 3.23 -22.29
CA ALA A 6 -10.26 3.24 -21.91
C ALA A 6 -10.54 2.45 -20.63
N ASP A 7 -9.90 1.28 -20.46
CA ASP A 7 -10.05 0.46 -19.25
C ASP A 7 -9.32 1.10 -18.08
N LEU A 8 -8.14 1.69 -18.30
CA LEU A 8 -7.41 2.42 -17.28
C LEU A 8 -8.25 3.57 -16.69
N ARG A 9 -8.95 4.32 -17.55
CA ARG A 9 -9.81 5.40 -17.04
C ARG A 9 -10.98 4.89 -16.21
N LYS A 10 -11.55 3.74 -16.55
CA LYS A 10 -12.58 3.08 -15.74
C LYS A 10 -12.00 2.59 -14.39
N VAL A 11 -10.78 2.02 -14.41
CA VAL A 11 -10.04 1.67 -13.17
C VAL A 11 -9.91 2.90 -12.27
N GLN A 12 -9.39 4.00 -12.79
CA GLN A 12 -9.20 5.25 -12.06
C GLN A 12 -10.51 5.79 -11.45
N LYS A 13 -11.63 5.69 -12.18
CA LYS A 13 -12.95 6.09 -11.65
C LYS A 13 -13.37 5.25 -10.43
N LEU A 14 -13.22 3.92 -10.48
CA LEU A 14 -13.55 3.06 -9.34
C LEU A 14 -12.63 3.33 -8.15
N LEU A 15 -11.34 3.52 -8.39
CA LEU A 15 -10.38 3.86 -7.35
C LEU A 15 -10.72 5.22 -6.70
N THR A 16 -11.17 6.21 -7.48
CA THR A 16 -11.64 7.50 -6.94
C THR A 16 -12.83 7.31 -6.00
N LEU A 17 -13.78 6.41 -6.32
CA LEU A 17 -14.91 6.11 -5.42
C LEU A 17 -14.43 5.50 -4.09
N ILE A 18 -13.43 4.63 -4.12
CA ILE A 18 -12.85 4.04 -2.90
C ILE A 18 -12.18 5.14 -2.06
N LEU A 19 -11.41 6.03 -2.70
CA LEU A 19 -10.74 7.14 -2.02
C LEU A 19 -11.72 8.15 -1.42
N ALA A 20 -12.78 8.50 -2.15
CA ALA A 20 -13.82 9.39 -1.65
C ALA A 20 -14.54 8.81 -0.41
N GLU A 21 -14.78 7.50 -0.41
CA GLU A 21 -15.38 6.82 0.75
C GLU A 21 -14.41 6.78 1.94
N LEU A 22 -13.13 6.50 1.70
CA LEU A 22 -12.11 6.58 2.75
C LEU A 22 -12.07 7.98 3.37
N ASP A 23 -12.01 9.04 2.56
CA ASP A 23 -12.01 10.43 3.03
C ASP A 23 -13.25 10.75 3.87
N ARG A 24 -14.44 10.36 3.37
CA ARG A 24 -15.71 10.55 4.09
C ARG A 24 -15.69 9.92 5.49
N VAL A 25 -15.20 8.68 5.57
CA VAL A 25 -15.13 7.95 6.85
C VAL A 25 -14.07 8.56 7.77
N CYS A 26 -12.88 8.86 7.27
CA CYS A 26 -11.81 9.48 8.05
C CYS A 26 -12.25 10.82 8.66
N ARG A 27 -12.88 11.69 7.87
CA ARG A 27 -13.42 12.97 8.38
C ARG A 27 -14.49 12.75 9.45
N ARG A 28 -15.36 11.76 9.27
CA ARG A 28 -16.43 11.46 10.23
C ARG A 28 -15.90 10.99 11.59
N ILE A 29 -14.83 10.19 11.61
CA ILE A 29 -14.23 9.68 12.85
C ILE A 29 -13.08 10.58 13.36
N GLY A 30 -12.72 11.64 12.65
CA GLY A 30 -11.62 12.54 13.02
C GLY A 30 -10.26 11.86 12.97
N VAL A 31 -10.03 11.02 11.99
CA VAL A 31 -8.74 10.38 11.67
C VAL A 31 -8.08 11.13 10.53
N SER A 32 -6.78 11.40 10.65
CA SER A 32 -6.00 12.00 9.59
C SER A 32 -5.32 10.91 8.73
N TYR A 33 -5.37 11.10 7.44
CA TYR A 33 -4.59 10.35 6.47
C TYR A 33 -3.88 11.31 5.52
N ALA A 34 -2.99 10.82 4.70
CA ALA A 34 -2.46 11.59 3.58
C ALA A 34 -2.27 10.69 2.36
N ILE A 35 -2.64 11.20 1.18
CA ILE A 35 -2.27 10.54 -0.08
C ILE A 35 -0.75 10.47 -0.21
N TYR A 36 -0.24 9.39 -0.84
CA TYR A 36 1.16 9.02 -0.79
C TYR A 36 1.73 8.73 -2.19
N GLY A 37 3.05 8.79 -2.33
CA GLY A 37 3.75 8.31 -3.51
C GLY A 37 3.24 8.89 -4.84
N GLY A 38 2.90 7.99 -5.77
CA GLY A 38 2.33 8.32 -7.07
C GLY A 38 1.04 9.08 -6.98
N THR A 39 0.17 8.71 -6.04
CA THR A 39 -1.12 9.37 -5.81
C THR A 39 -0.94 10.84 -5.41
N ALA A 40 0.04 11.15 -4.54
CA ALA A 40 0.33 12.53 -4.15
C ALA A 40 0.93 13.34 -5.31
N ILE A 41 1.85 12.74 -6.09
CA ILE A 41 2.38 13.38 -7.31
C ILE A 41 1.24 13.67 -8.30
N GLY A 42 0.35 12.72 -8.48
CA GLY A 42 -0.81 12.85 -9.34
C GLY A 42 -1.69 14.04 -8.95
N ALA A 43 -2.08 14.12 -7.67
CA ALA A 43 -2.85 15.23 -7.13
C ALA A 43 -2.22 16.60 -7.43
N ILE A 44 -0.92 16.76 -7.15
CA ILE A 44 -0.24 18.05 -7.26
C ILE A 44 0.07 18.41 -8.72
N ARG A 45 0.48 17.45 -9.54
CA ARG A 45 0.93 17.69 -10.92
C ARG A 45 -0.20 17.65 -11.95
N HIS A 46 -1.23 16.83 -11.70
CA HIS A 46 -2.30 16.55 -12.66
C HIS A 46 -3.71 16.89 -12.13
N GLY A 47 -3.86 17.16 -10.84
CA GLY A 47 -5.17 17.35 -10.21
C GLY A 47 -5.98 16.06 -10.06
N GLY A 48 -5.34 14.90 -10.15
CA GLY A 48 -5.91 13.57 -10.11
C GLY A 48 -4.83 12.52 -10.29
N PHE A 49 -5.13 11.43 -11.00
CA PHE A 49 -4.12 10.42 -11.30
C PHE A 49 -2.99 10.92 -12.19
N ILE A 50 -1.81 10.38 -12.00
CA ILE A 50 -0.82 10.33 -13.08
C ILE A 50 -1.49 9.57 -14.24
N PRO A 51 -1.44 10.06 -15.51
CA PRO A 51 -2.26 9.52 -16.60
C PRO A 51 -2.12 8.01 -16.88
N TRP A 52 -1.00 7.40 -16.48
CA TRP A 52 -0.73 5.96 -16.65
C TRP A 52 -0.79 5.17 -15.34
N ASP A 53 -1.20 5.78 -14.22
CA ASP A 53 -1.24 5.17 -12.91
C ASP A 53 -2.54 4.39 -12.68
N ASP A 54 -2.47 3.27 -11.96
CA ASP A 54 -3.56 2.32 -11.75
C ASP A 54 -3.74 1.88 -10.29
N ASP A 55 -3.17 2.64 -9.33
CA ASP A 55 -3.31 2.42 -7.90
C ASP A 55 -3.53 3.71 -7.10
N ILE A 56 -3.91 3.57 -5.85
CA ILE A 56 -4.01 4.65 -4.86
C ILE A 56 -3.38 4.17 -3.56
N ASP A 57 -2.44 4.98 -3.08
CA ASP A 57 -1.80 4.80 -1.78
C ASP A 57 -2.14 5.94 -0.83
N VAL A 58 -2.50 5.57 0.40
CA VAL A 58 -2.60 6.52 1.51
C VAL A 58 -1.79 6.04 2.71
N MET A 59 -1.29 6.97 3.50
CA MET A 59 -0.61 6.67 4.74
C MET A 59 -1.35 7.26 5.93
N MET A 60 -1.24 6.60 7.07
CA MET A 60 -1.75 7.04 8.37
C MET A 60 -0.69 6.81 9.44
N THR A 61 -0.61 7.68 10.46
CA THR A 61 0.16 7.31 11.66
C THR A 61 -0.40 6.03 12.26
N ARG A 62 0.42 5.26 12.98
CA ARG A 62 -0.05 4.00 13.60
C ARG A 62 -1.30 4.21 14.46
N ALA A 63 -1.37 5.29 15.21
CA ALA A 63 -2.52 5.60 16.04
C ALA A 63 -3.81 5.82 15.22
N ASP A 64 -3.71 6.62 14.16
CA ASP A 64 -4.84 6.86 13.24
C ASP A 64 -5.22 5.60 12.46
N TYR A 65 -4.24 4.81 12.05
CA TYR A 65 -4.45 3.53 11.36
C TYR A 65 -5.24 2.53 12.22
N GLU A 66 -4.82 2.31 13.48
CA GLU A 66 -5.53 1.39 14.37
C GLU A 66 -6.95 1.90 14.71
N ARG A 67 -7.09 3.21 14.90
CA ARG A 67 -8.41 3.82 15.11
C ARG A 67 -9.31 3.67 13.88
N PHE A 68 -8.77 3.89 12.68
CA PHE A 68 -9.50 3.65 11.43
C PHE A 68 -9.96 2.20 11.32
N LEU A 69 -9.07 1.23 11.57
CA LEU A 69 -9.43 -0.20 11.52
C LEU A 69 -10.51 -0.59 12.53
N ALA A 70 -10.57 0.07 13.68
CA ALA A 70 -11.55 -0.21 14.71
C ALA A 70 -12.93 0.42 14.42
N GLU A 71 -12.97 1.65 13.92
CA GLU A 71 -14.20 2.43 13.80
C GLU A 71 -14.81 2.42 12.38
N ALA A 72 -13.98 2.37 11.33
CA ALA A 72 -14.44 2.46 9.95
C ALA A 72 -15.39 1.33 9.52
N PRO A 73 -15.24 0.06 9.93
CA PRO A 73 -16.12 -1.02 9.46
C PRO A 73 -17.61 -0.79 9.73
N ALA A 74 -17.96 -0.05 10.79
CA ALA A 74 -19.34 0.27 11.12
C ALA A 74 -19.91 1.45 10.31
N LEU A 75 -19.07 2.16 9.57
CA LEU A 75 -19.42 3.40 8.85
C LEU A 75 -19.26 3.29 7.34
N LEU A 76 -18.52 2.28 6.87
CA LEU A 76 -18.36 2.03 5.44
C LEU A 76 -19.68 1.70 4.77
N ASP A 77 -19.86 2.23 3.57
CA ASP A 77 -20.93 1.80 2.67
C ASP A 77 -20.74 0.30 2.33
N GLU A 78 -21.82 -0.46 2.14
CA GLU A 78 -21.82 -1.90 1.89
C GLU A 78 -20.99 -2.33 0.66
N ARG A 79 -20.72 -1.41 -0.25
CA ARG A 79 -19.86 -1.61 -1.42
C ARG A 79 -18.39 -1.78 -1.08
N PHE A 80 -17.98 -1.45 0.15
CA PHE A 80 -16.57 -1.41 0.54
C PHE A 80 -16.30 -2.29 1.77
N ARG A 81 -15.07 -2.78 1.86
CA ARG A 81 -14.62 -3.62 2.96
C ARG A 81 -13.13 -3.40 3.21
N LEU A 82 -12.69 -3.66 4.44
CA LEU A 82 -11.27 -3.67 4.79
C LEU A 82 -10.73 -5.10 4.75
N ASP A 83 -9.78 -5.37 3.86
CA ASP A 83 -9.06 -6.63 3.78
C ASP A 83 -7.65 -6.48 4.38
N ASN A 84 -7.33 -7.31 5.35
CA ASN A 84 -6.04 -7.43 6.00
C ASN A 84 -5.90 -8.82 6.64
N THR A 85 -4.79 -9.11 7.30
CA THR A 85 -4.57 -10.43 7.94
C THR A 85 -5.49 -10.71 9.14
N ARG A 86 -6.20 -9.69 9.67
CA ARG A 86 -7.18 -9.84 10.76
C ARG A 86 -8.55 -10.24 10.22
N THR A 87 -8.85 -9.89 8.95
CA THR A 87 -10.14 -10.13 8.29
C THR A 87 -10.09 -11.24 7.24
N ARG A 88 -8.89 -11.58 6.74
CA ARG A 88 -8.68 -12.55 5.65
C ARG A 88 -7.53 -13.50 5.98
N GLU A 89 -7.77 -14.80 5.86
CA GLU A 89 -6.75 -15.82 6.09
C GLU A 89 -5.72 -15.96 4.96
N ASP A 90 -6.09 -15.51 3.75
CA ASP A 90 -5.28 -15.59 2.54
C ASP A 90 -4.54 -14.29 2.20
N PHE A 91 -4.65 -13.25 3.06
CA PHE A 91 -4.10 -11.92 2.80
C PHE A 91 -2.56 -11.87 2.97
N PRO A 92 -1.79 -11.51 1.91
CA PRO A 92 -0.33 -11.65 1.93
C PRO A 92 0.45 -10.36 2.24
N PHE A 93 -0.23 -9.26 2.59
CA PHE A 93 0.40 -7.94 2.76
C PHE A 93 0.48 -7.50 4.22
N MET A 94 1.39 -6.57 4.52
CA MET A 94 1.66 -6.04 5.86
C MET A 94 0.79 -4.83 6.23
N PHE A 95 -0.03 -4.36 5.31
CA PHE A 95 -0.92 -3.20 5.42
C PHE A 95 -2.36 -3.60 5.15
N THR A 96 -3.27 -2.66 5.18
CA THR A 96 -4.70 -2.91 4.89
C THR A 96 -5.04 -2.42 3.49
N LYS A 97 -5.86 -3.17 2.78
CA LYS A 97 -6.52 -2.70 1.55
C LYS A 97 -7.98 -2.38 1.85
N MET A 98 -8.42 -1.19 1.45
CA MET A 98 -9.86 -0.93 1.34
C MET A 98 -10.29 -1.36 -0.05
N VAL A 99 -11.21 -2.30 -0.12
CA VAL A 99 -11.56 -3.01 -1.36
C VAL A 99 -13.03 -2.86 -1.74
N MET A 100 -13.31 -3.06 -3.03
CA MET A 100 -14.65 -3.10 -3.60
C MET A 100 -15.01 -4.55 -3.96
N PRO A 101 -15.72 -5.30 -3.10
CA PRO A 101 -16.09 -6.71 -3.33
C PRO A 101 -16.89 -6.90 -4.63
N GLY A 102 -16.72 -8.07 -5.26
CA GLY A 102 -17.40 -8.39 -6.53
C GLY A 102 -16.67 -7.89 -7.77
N THR A 103 -15.52 -7.26 -7.61
CA THR A 103 -14.62 -6.83 -8.68
C THR A 103 -13.29 -7.58 -8.62
N LEU A 104 -12.44 -7.47 -9.66
CA LEU A 104 -11.06 -7.96 -9.64
C LEU A 104 -10.13 -6.99 -10.35
N LEU A 105 -9.02 -6.67 -9.67
CA LEU A 105 -7.88 -5.96 -10.24
C LEU A 105 -6.60 -6.67 -9.77
N ILE A 106 -6.09 -7.58 -10.58
CA ILE A 106 -4.97 -8.45 -10.20
C ILE A 106 -3.77 -8.06 -11.04
N PRO A 107 -2.73 -7.46 -10.44
CA PRO A 107 -1.48 -7.19 -11.13
C PRO A 107 -0.81 -8.47 -11.64
N GLU A 108 -0.05 -8.39 -12.72
CA GLU A 108 0.71 -9.51 -13.29
C GLU A 108 1.65 -10.14 -12.25
N ALA A 109 2.20 -9.33 -11.33
CA ALA A 109 3.04 -9.79 -10.23
C ALA A 109 2.32 -10.72 -9.25
N ASP A 110 1.01 -10.57 -9.10
CA ASP A 110 0.17 -11.27 -8.12
C ASP A 110 -0.78 -12.30 -8.74
N LYS A 111 -0.65 -12.58 -10.05
CA LYS A 111 -1.54 -13.49 -10.78
C LYS A 111 -1.65 -14.89 -10.16
N ASP A 112 -0.55 -15.36 -9.56
CA ASP A 112 -0.45 -16.67 -8.91
C ASP A 112 -0.77 -16.61 -7.40
N SER A 113 -1.14 -15.44 -6.88
CA SER A 113 -1.54 -15.27 -5.48
C SER A 113 -2.88 -15.97 -5.20
N LYS A 114 -3.02 -16.53 -4.00
CA LYS A 114 -4.28 -17.08 -3.54
C LYS A 114 -5.32 -16.02 -3.24
N TYR A 115 -4.86 -14.86 -2.80
CA TYR A 115 -5.71 -13.70 -2.56
C TYR A 115 -6.16 -13.13 -3.90
N ARG A 116 -7.44 -13.33 -4.21
CA ARG A 116 -8.08 -12.75 -5.40
C ARG A 116 -8.42 -11.30 -5.10
N MET A 117 -7.58 -10.40 -5.57
CA MET A 117 -7.60 -8.98 -5.24
C MET A 117 -8.75 -8.25 -5.95
N PRO A 118 -9.74 -7.70 -5.20
CA PRO A 118 -10.72 -6.78 -5.77
C PRO A 118 -10.07 -5.46 -6.17
N PHE A 119 -10.80 -4.50 -6.75
CA PHE A 119 -10.35 -3.11 -6.83
C PHE A 119 -10.07 -2.60 -5.42
N PHE A 120 -8.96 -1.88 -5.23
CA PHE A 120 -8.42 -1.57 -3.91
C PHE A 120 -7.76 -0.20 -3.84
N LEU A 121 -7.61 0.27 -2.61
CA LEU A 121 -6.77 1.37 -2.18
C LEU A 121 -5.89 0.86 -1.03
N ASP A 122 -4.60 1.19 -1.04
CA ASP A 122 -3.65 0.77 -0.03
C ASP A 122 -3.57 1.76 1.12
N ILE A 123 -3.70 1.25 2.36
CA ILE A 123 -3.61 2.03 3.59
C ILE A 123 -2.36 1.58 4.34
N LEU A 124 -1.33 2.42 4.31
CA LEU A 124 0.00 2.13 4.81
C LEU A 124 0.19 2.73 6.21
N PRO A 125 0.56 1.94 7.23
CA PRO A 125 0.84 2.46 8.55
C PRO A 125 2.23 3.10 8.62
N LEU A 126 2.33 4.27 9.22
CA LEU A 126 3.57 4.92 9.62
C LEU A 126 3.86 4.58 11.08
N ASP A 127 4.97 3.92 11.32
CA ASP A 127 5.41 3.54 12.66
C ASP A 127 6.49 4.46 13.20
N GLU A 128 6.40 4.77 14.51
CA GLU A 128 7.37 5.62 15.19
C GLU A 128 8.73 4.95 15.23
N ILE A 129 9.78 5.70 14.93
CA ILE A 129 11.16 5.20 14.87
C ILE A 129 12.01 5.73 16.04
N PRO A 130 13.01 4.94 16.50
CA PRO A 130 13.93 5.40 17.52
C PRO A 130 14.89 6.46 16.98
N ALA A 131 15.38 7.34 17.87
CA ALA A 131 16.41 8.32 17.54
C ALA A 131 17.80 7.66 17.28
N ASP A 132 18.03 6.44 17.77
CA ASP A 132 19.29 5.72 17.59
C ASP A 132 19.33 4.96 16.27
N ASP A 133 20.27 5.29 15.41
CA ASP A 133 20.44 4.69 14.07
C ASP A 133 20.64 3.16 14.09
N LYS A 134 21.30 2.61 15.12
CA LYS A 134 21.52 1.17 15.22
C LYS A 134 20.22 0.45 15.54
N ALA A 135 19.42 1.03 16.43
CA ALA A 135 18.09 0.54 16.76
C ALA A 135 17.15 0.61 15.53
N PHE A 136 17.17 1.72 14.78
CA PHE A 136 16.41 1.85 13.56
C PHE A 136 16.80 0.81 12.50
N ARG A 137 18.10 0.60 12.26
CA ARG A 137 18.58 -0.46 11.34
C ARG A 137 18.17 -1.85 11.77
N GLN A 138 18.16 -2.13 13.10
CA GLN A 138 17.70 -3.41 13.63
C GLN A 138 16.20 -3.61 13.39
N MET A 139 15.41 -2.58 13.63
CA MET A 139 13.97 -2.56 13.40
C MET A 139 13.66 -2.80 11.90
N SER A 140 14.31 -2.07 11.01
CA SER A 140 14.16 -2.20 9.56
C SER A 140 14.50 -3.63 9.08
N ARG A 141 15.60 -4.21 9.59
CA ARG A 141 15.98 -5.58 9.24
C ARG A 141 14.96 -6.61 9.73
N GLN A 142 14.43 -6.44 10.95
CA GLN A 142 13.41 -7.35 11.49
C GLN A 142 12.10 -7.25 10.72
N SER A 143 11.65 -6.02 10.41
CA SER A 143 10.45 -5.80 9.61
C SER A 143 10.59 -6.41 8.22
N TRP A 144 11.73 -6.20 7.55
CA TRP A 144 12.01 -6.78 6.25
C TRP A 144 11.90 -8.31 6.25
N TRP A 145 12.48 -8.99 7.25
CA TRP A 145 12.42 -10.44 7.35
C TRP A 145 10.98 -10.95 7.54
N TRP A 146 10.24 -10.37 8.50
CA TRP A 146 8.87 -10.82 8.76
C TRP A 146 7.96 -10.51 7.57
N GLY A 147 8.11 -9.36 6.94
CA GLY A 147 7.36 -9.02 5.73
C GLY A 147 7.63 -9.97 4.58
N ARG A 148 8.90 -10.38 4.36
CA ARG A 148 9.25 -11.37 3.34
C ARG A 148 8.67 -12.76 3.63
N LEU A 149 8.66 -13.18 4.88
CA LEU A 149 8.05 -14.45 5.26
C LEU A 149 6.52 -14.43 5.07
N LEU A 150 5.88 -13.30 5.41
CA LEU A 150 4.44 -13.12 5.16
C LEU A 150 4.13 -13.19 3.66
N PHE A 151 4.86 -12.46 2.83
CA PHE A 151 4.71 -12.52 1.38
C PHE A 151 4.91 -13.94 0.83
N LEU A 152 5.97 -14.64 1.25
CA LEU A 152 6.26 -15.99 0.80
C LEU A 152 5.22 -17.03 1.26
N GLN A 153 4.51 -16.78 2.35
CA GLN A 153 3.43 -17.65 2.80
C GLN A 153 2.26 -17.65 1.79
N GLY A 154 1.93 -16.48 1.21
CA GLY A 154 0.89 -16.33 0.19
C GLY A 154 1.36 -16.57 -1.25
N THR A 155 2.61 -16.20 -1.56
CA THR A 155 3.16 -16.21 -2.92
C THR A 155 4.49 -17.00 -2.96
N PRO A 156 4.43 -18.33 -3.19
CA PRO A 156 5.63 -19.16 -3.17
C PRO A 156 6.62 -18.90 -4.33
N ARG A 157 6.13 -18.32 -5.42
CA ARG A 157 6.94 -17.99 -6.60
C ARG A 157 6.81 -16.49 -6.90
N PRO A 158 7.71 -15.66 -6.34
CA PRO A 158 7.68 -14.21 -6.59
C PRO A 158 7.91 -13.90 -8.07
N HIS A 159 7.23 -12.87 -8.58
CA HIS A 159 7.48 -12.38 -9.93
C HIS A 159 8.89 -11.80 -10.03
N LEU A 160 9.69 -12.31 -11.00
CA LEU A 160 11.07 -11.89 -11.19
C LEU A 160 11.26 -11.33 -12.60
N ILE A 161 11.46 -10.01 -12.69
CA ILE A 161 11.69 -9.27 -13.93
C ILE A 161 13.18 -9.34 -14.29
N ASN A 162 13.50 -9.50 -15.57
CA ASN A 162 14.86 -9.45 -16.12
C ASN A 162 15.88 -10.34 -15.40
N THR A 163 15.45 -11.48 -14.84
CA THR A 163 16.32 -12.40 -14.09
C THR A 163 16.71 -13.59 -14.98
N PRO A 164 18.01 -13.93 -15.11
CA PRO A 164 18.45 -15.10 -15.86
C PRO A 164 17.81 -16.41 -15.37
N ALA A 165 17.52 -17.35 -16.29
CA ALA A 165 16.79 -18.59 -15.99
C ALA A 165 17.40 -19.41 -14.84
N TRP A 166 18.73 -19.52 -14.76
CA TRP A 166 19.41 -20.24 -13.69
C TRP A 166 19.22 -19.58 -12.31
N LYS A 167 19.23 -18.23 -12.26
CA LYS A 167 18.95 -17.48 -11.02
C LYS A 167 17.47 -17.62 -10.62
N LYS A 168 16.54 -17.58 -11.60
CA LYS A 168 15.12 -17.86 -11.33
C LYS A 168 14.93 -19.23 -10.71
N ALA A 169 15.55 -20.28 -11.27
CA ALA A 169 15.47 -21.63 -10.74
C ALA A 169 15.97 -21.73 -9.29
N LEU A 170 17.11 -21.10 -9.00
CA LEU A 170 17.68 -21.07 -7.65
C LEU A 170 16.76 -20.34 -6.66
N ILE A 171 16.26 -19.15 -7.03
CA ILE A 171 15.35 -18.37 -6.19
C ILE A 171 14.05 -19.15 -5.95
N PHE A 172 13.44 -19.73 -6.99
CA PHE A 172 12.21 -20.51 -6.85
C PHE A 172 12.40 -21.76 -5.99
N SER A 173 13.55 -22.42 -6.07
CA SER A 173 13.86 -23.53 -5.18
C SER A 173 13.94 -23.06 -3.72
N ALA A 174 14.67 -21.99 -3.46
CA ALA A 174 14.81 -21.44 -2.11
C ALA A 174 13.46 -20.94 -1.54
N THR A 175 12.66 -20.20 -2.32
CA THR A 175 11.36 -19.71 -1.89
C THR A 175 10.34 -20.83 -1.70
N THR A 176 10.39 -21.89 -2.53
CA THR A 176 9.54 -23.07 -2.35
C THR A 176 9.87 -23.80 -1.05
N VAL A 177 11.17 -24.00 -0.75
CA VAL A 177 11.61 -24.61 0.52
C VAL A 177 11.15 -23.76 1.71
N ALA A 178 11.34 -22.44 1.64
CA ALA A 178 10.86 -21.52 2.69
C ALA A 178 9.35 -21.61 2.87
N HIS A 179 8.56 -21.61 1.78
CA HIS A 179 7.11 -21.74 1.82
C HIS A 179 6.65 -23.08 2.45
N LEU A 180 7.29 -24.19 2.07
CA LEU A 180 7.02 -25.51 2.67
C LEU A 180 7.39 -25.53 4.15
N GLY A 181 8.50 -24.91 4.54
CA GLY A 181 8.88 -24.74 5.94
C GLY A 181 7.85 -23.95 6.75
N LEU A 182 7.34 -22.84 6.20
CA LEU A 182 6.27 -22.06 6.83
C LEU A 182 4.99 -22.89 7.01
N LYS A 183 4.61 -23.68 6.02
CA LYS A 183 3.46 -24.60 6.11
C LYS A 183 3.66 -25.68 7.16
N ALA A 184 4.82 -26.31 7.20
CA ALA A 184 5.18 -27.32 8.19
C ALA A 184 5.15 -26.74 9.63
N ALA A 185 5.59 -25.48 9.78
CA ALA A 185 5.53 -24.74 11.03
C ALA A 185 4.12 -24.20 11.35
N ARG A 186 3.12 -24.46 10.48
CA ARG A 186 1.75 -23.92 10.60
C ARG A 186 1.70 -22.40 10.76
N ALA A 187 2.66 -21.69 10.13
CA ALA A 187 2.69 -20.25 10.14
C ALA A 187 1.54 -19.69 9.28
N THR A 188 0.65 -18.93 9.89
CA THR A 188 -0.46 -18.24 9.21
C THR A 188 -0.06 -16.82 8.84
N PRO A 189 -0.70 -16.17 7.83
CA PRO A 189 -0.49 -14.77 7.53
C PRO A 189 -0.64 -13.89 8.78
N ARG A 190 -1.67 -14.12 9.58
CA ARG A 190 -1.92 -13.41 10.83
C ARG A 190 -0.76 -13.56 11.83
N SER A 191 -0.25 -14.77 12.05
CA SER A 191 0.86 -14.99 13.00
C SER A 191 2.16 -14.34 12.55
N LEU A 192 2.40 -14.23 11.24
CA LEU A 192 3.55 -13.54 10.67
C LEU A 192 3.38 -12.02 10.74
N GLN A 193 2.17 -11.52 10.49
CA GLN A 193 1.83 -10.11 10.67
C GLN A 193 2.02 -9.66 12.12
N GLU A 194 1.55 -10.43 13.10
CA GLU A 194 1.73 -10.11 14.53
C GLU A 194 3.22 -9.99 14.91
N ARG A 195 4.08 -10.82 14.33
CA ARG A 195 5.54 -10.72 14.52
C ARG A 195 6.13 -9.49 13.84
N TRP A 196 5.63 -9.16 12.65
CA TRP A 196 6.01 -7.94 11.95
C TRP A 196 5.57 -6.72 12.74
N GLU A 197 4.30 -6.65 13.16
CA GLU A 197 3.78 -5.56 13.99
C GLU A 197 4.57 -5.39 15.29
N LYS A 198 4.90 -6.49 15.97
CA LYS A 198 5.76 -6.44 17.17
C LYS A 198 7.13 -5.83 16.90
N ALA A 199 7.69 -6.02 15.69
CA ALA A 199 8.97 -5.44 15.33
C ALA A 199 8.86 -3.94 15.04
N VAL A 200 7.84 -3.52 14.26
CA VAL A 200 7.68 -2.12 13.82
C VAL A 200 7.05 -1.21 14.87
N ARG A 201 6.27 -1.76 15.81
CA ARG A 201 5.65 -1.02 16.91
C ARG A 201 6.52 -0.96 18.19
N ARG A 202 7.75 -1.43 18.11
CA ARG A 202 8.64 -1.51 19.28
C ARG A 202 8.91 -0.18 19.96
N TYR A 203 8.86 0.91 19.21
CA TYR A 203 9.11 2.27 19.68
C TYR A 203 7.85 3.14 19.68
N GLU A 204 6.67 2.53 19.53
CA GLU A 204 5.39 3.23 19.60
C GLU A 204 5.24 3.92 20.95
N GLY A 205 4.87 5.21 20.93
CA GLY A 205 4.66 6.03 22.12
C GLY A 205 5.96 6.52 22.80
N THR A 206 7.11 6.44 22.12
CA THR A 206 8.37 7.00 22.64
C THR A 206 8.45 8.52 22.48
N GLY A 207 7.56 9.12 21.68
CA GLY A 207 7.44 10.57 21.52
C GLY A 207 8.56 11.18 20.68
N THR A 208 9.18 10.40 19.78
CA THR A 208 10.21 10.95 18.86
C THR A 208 9.60 11.90 17.83
N GLY A 209 8.30 11.76 17.52
CA GLY A 209 7.63 12.51 16.47
C GLY A 209 8.20 12.23 15.07
N VAL A 210 8.90 11.10 14.91
CA VAL A 210 9.49 10.67 13.63
C VAL A 210 8.99 9.29 13.29
N TYR A 211 8.46 9.14 12.08
CA TYR A 211 7.81 7.93 11.60
C TYR A 211 8.48 7.42 10.33
N ALA A 212 8.31 6.12 10.04
CA ALA A 212 8.71 5.55 8.76
C ALA A 212 7.70 4.49 8.29
N ASP A 213 7.66 4.29 6.97
CA ASP A 213 6.90 3.22 6.34
C ASP A 213 7.76 1.96 6.24
N PHE A 214 7.43 0.96 7.07
CA PHE A 214 8.11 -0.34 7.10
C PHE A 214 7.48 -1.37 6.15
N THR A 215 6.48 -1.02 5.40
CA THR A 215 5.95 -1.86 4.32
C THR A 215 6.87 -1.82 3.11
N MET A 216 7.64 -0.74 2.97
CA MET A 216 8.63 -0.53 1.93
C MET A 216 9.94 -1.29 2.22
N ARG A 217 10.71 -1.54 1.13
CA ARG A 217 12.00 -2.23 1.23
C ARG A 217 13.04 -1.44 2.03
N ASP A 218 13.07 -0.14 1.82
CA ASP A 218 14.09 0.76 2.34
C ASP A 218 13.40 1.90 3.14
N PRO A 219 12.95 1.64 4.39
CA PRO A 219 12.18 2.59 5.20
C PRO A 219 12.89 3.95 5.41
N GLN A 220 14.23 3.98 5.34
CA GLN A 220 15.01 5.21 5.48
C GLN A 220 14.68 6.27 4.41
N ASN A 221 14.16 5.88 3.26
CA ASN A 221 13.76 6.80 2.19
C ASN A 221 12.38 7.42 2.44
N TRP A 222 11.64 6.87 3.41
CA TRP A 222 10.25 7.19 3.69
C TRP A 222 10.05 7.61 5.15
N ILE A 223 11.03 8.34 5.67
CA ILE A 223 10.95 8.95 7.01
C ILE A 223 10.12 10.23 6.91
N VAL A 224 9.15 10.38 7.82
CA VAL A 224 8.26 11.52 7.92
C VAL A 224 8.29 12.05 9.35
N ARG A 225 8.45 13.35 9.53
CA ARG A 225 8.35 14.01 10.84
C ARG A 225 6.91 14.43 11.10
N GLU A 226 6.53 14.54 12.35
CA GLU A 226 5.18 14.94 12.76
C GLU A 226 4.79 16.29 12.15
N GLU A 227 5.68 17.28 12.20
CA GLU A 227 5.48 18.60 11.61
C GLU A 227 5.47 18.62 10.06
N GLU A 228 6.02 17.60 9.42
CA GLU A 228 5.92 17.39 7.98
C GLU A 228 4.57 16.78 7.57
N PHE A 229 3.98 15.98 8.47
CA PHE A 229 2.71 15.32 8.24
C PHE A 229 1.53 16.22 8.64
N PHE A 230 1.54 16.77 9.85
CA PHE A 230 0.44 17.53 10.43
C PHE A 230 0.69 19.06 10.42
N PRO A 231 -0.43 19.85 10.39
CA PRO A 231 -1.77 19.43 10.04
C PRO A 231 -1.85 19.04 8.57
N THR A 232 -2.61 18.00 8.23
CA THR A 232 -2.87 17.66 6.81
C THR A 232 -3.58 18.80 6.09
N ARG A 233 -3.42 18.87 4.77
CA ARG A 233 -4.04 19.88 3.91
C ARG A 233 -5.01 19.23 2.95
N ASP A 234 -6.06 19.95 2.58
CA ASP A 234 -6.97 19.54 1.53
C ASP A 234 -6.43 19.90 0.14
N VAL A 235 -6.46 18.94 -0.79
CA VAL A 235 -6.11 19.15 -2.20
C VAL A 235 -7.15 18.50 -3.11
N PRO A 236 -7.38 19.07 -4.32
CA PRO A 236 -8.23 18.42 -5.33
C PRO A 236 -7.59 17.10 -5.80
N PHE A 237 -8.42 16.11 -6.05
CA PHE A 237 -8.06 14.85 -6.70
C PHE A 237 -9.25 14.35 -7.52
N GLU A 238 -9.14 14.37 -8.87
CA GLU A 238 -10.26 14.09 -9.78
C GLU A 238 -11.45 15.01 -9.46
N ASP A 239 -12.60 14.43 -9.13
CA ASP A 239 -13.83 15.13 -8.77
C ASP A 239 -14.07 15.22 -7.24
N THR A 240 -13.05 14.90 -6.43
CA THR A 240 -13.11 14.94 -4.97
C THR A 240 -12.01 15.80 -4.36
N THR A 241 -12.05 15.93 -3.02
CA THR A 241 -11.01 16.59 -2.21
C THR A 241 -10.48 15.61 -1.20
N VAL A 242 -9.16 15.55 -1.04
CA VAL A 242 -8.47 14.56 -0.22
C VAL A 242 -7.39 15.19 0.64
N MET A 243 -6.94 14.50 1.69
CA MET A 243 -5.89 14.98 2.57
C MET A 243 -4.50 14.64 2.02
N ILE A 244 -3.58 15.61 2.08
CA ILE A 244 -2.15 15.45 1.81
C ILE A 244 -1.32 15.94 3.00
N GLN A 245 -0.07 15.50 3.12
CA GLN A 245 0.85 15.94 4.17
C GLN A 245 1.05 17.47 4.14
N ASN A 246 1.30 18.05 5.31
CA ASN A 246 1.57 19.49 5.44
C ASN A 246 2.71 19.96 4.53
N GLN A 247 3.84 19.26 4.56
CA GLN A 247 5.03 19.59 3.79
C GLN A 247 5.25 18.61 2.63
N TYR A 248 4.19 18.35 1.85
CA TYR A 248 4.20 17.38 0.76
C TYR A 248 5.33 17.63 -0.27
N ASP A 249 5.64 18.89 -0.60
CA ASP A 249 6.67 19.19 -1.59
C ASP A 249 8.06 18.73 -1.11
N ALA A 250 8.39 18.96 0.16
CA ALA A 250 9.66 18.50 0.74
C ALA A 250 9.75 16.98 0.76
N LEU A 251 8.65 16.28 1.11
CA LEU A 251 8.57 14.82 1.14
C LEU A 251 8.68 14.23 -0.27
N LEU A 252 7.94 14.77 -1.24
CA LEU A 252 7.98 14.31 -2.63
C LEU A 252 9.36 14.55 -3.26
N ARG A 253 10.02 15.69 -3.02
CA ARG A 253 11.37 15.95 -3.49
C ARG A 253 12.40 15.01 -2.86
N ARG A 254 12.22 14.64 -1.58
CA ARG A 254 13.09 13.67 -0.90
C ARG A 254 12.99 12.28 -1.52
N GLY A 255 11.78 11.83 -1.86
CA GLY A 255 11.53 10.50 -2.43
C GLY A 255 11.79 10.39 -3.93
N TYR A 256 11.47 11.46 -4.70
CA TYR A 256 11.41 11.41 -6.17
C TYR A 256 12.25 12.46 -6.87
N GLY A 257 12.97 13.34 -6.14
CA GLY A 257 13.71 14.44 -6.76
C GLY A 257 12.79 15.49 -7.36
N ASP A 258 13.02 15.89 -8.61
CA ASP A 258 12.14 16.83 -9.31
C ASP A 258 10.89 16.10 -9.85
N TYR A 259 9.96 15.77 -8.96
CA TYR A 259 8.73 15.05 -9.27
C TYR A 259 7.78 15.82 -10.20
N MET A 260 7.97 17.14 -10.36
CA MET A 260 7.21 17.96 -11.31
C MET A 260 7.61 17.69 -12.76
N GLN A 261 8.85 17.25 -12.99
CA GLN A 261 9.30 16.84 -14.30
C GLN A 261 8.70 15.49 -14.68
N LEU A 262 8.12 15.41 -15.88
CA LEU A 262 7.60 14.13 -16.40
C LEU A 262 8.77 13.18 -16.70
N PRO A 263 8.67 11.90 -16.29
CA PRO A 263 9.67 10.91 -16.70
C PRO A 263 9.62 10.70 -18.21
N PRO A 264 10.72 10.21 -18.83
CA PRO A 264 10.71 9.81 -20.23
C PRO A 264 9.59 8.83 -20.55
N PRO A 265 9.03 8.83 -21.78
CA PRO A 265 7.89 7.97 -22.15
C PRO A 265 8.10 6.49 -21.83
N GLU A 266 9.31 5.97 -22.00
CA GLU A 266 9.70 4.57 -21.73
C GLU A 266 9.70 4.21 -20.23
N GLN A 267 9.60 5.20 -19.35
CA GLN A 267 9.47 5.01 -17.89
C GLN A 267 8.03 5.23 -17.41
N ARG A 268 7.08 5.48 -18.33
CA ARG A 268 5.65 5.66 -18.03
C ARG A 268 4.95 4.33 -18.18
N TYR A 269 4.83 3.59 -17.10
CA TYR A 269 4.17 2.29 -17.06
C TYR A 269 3.32 2.18 -15.80
N ASN A 270 2.32 1.30 -15.85
CA ASN A 270 1.49 0.89 -14.72
C ASN A 270 1.91 -0.51 -14.24
N HIS A 271 1.15 -1.07 -13.28
CA HIS A 271 1.43 -2.38 -12.71
C HIS A 271 1.05 -3.57 -13.62
N GLU A 272 0.61 -3.31 -14.87
CA GLU A 272 0.17 -4.34 -15.82
C GLU A 272 -0.82 -5.33 -15.18
N ALA A 273 -2.10 -5.07 -15.32
CA ALA A 273 -3.12 -5.96 -14.77
C ALA A 273 -3.21 -7.27 -15.58
N ALA A 274 -3.06 -8.41 -14.90
CA ALA A 274 -3.32 -9.73 -15.46
C ALA A 274 -4.83 -10.01 -15.56
N VAL A 275 -5.63 -9.44 -14.65
CA VAL A 275 -7.08 -9.58 -14.64
C VAL A 275 -7.71 -8.24 -14.26
N ILE A 276 -8.66 -7.79 -15.05
CA ILE A 276 -9.56 -6.68 -14.74
C ILE A 276 -10.98 -7.19 -14.88
N ASP A 277 -11.77 -7.11 -13.82
CA ASP A 277 -13.20 -7.40 -13.82
C ASP A 277 -13.92 -6.34 -12.99
N PHE A 278 -14.69 -5.51 -13.68
CA PHE A 278 -15.46 -4.44 -13.05
C PHE A 278 -16.69 -4.92 -12.29
N GLY A 279 -17.03 -6.23 -12.40
CA GLY A 279 -18.16 -6.84 -11.71
C GLY A 279 -19.47 -6.09 -11.96
N PRO A 280 -20.24 -5.78 -10.90
CA PRO A 280 -21.53 -5.09 -11.03
C PRO A 280 -21.43 -3.64 -11.51
N TYR A 281 -20.22 -3.09 -11.65
CA TYR A 281 -20.01 -1.68 -12.03
C TYR A 281 -19.69 -1.50 -13.52
N ALA A 282 -19.58 -2.59 -14.30
CA ALA A 282 -19.16 -2.55 -15.71
C ALA A 282 -20.01 -1.61 -16.58
N ASP A 283 -21.32 -1.57 -16.34
CA ASP A 283 -22.28 -0.78 -17.14
C ASP A 283 -22.46 0.67 -16.63
N SER A 284 -21.90 1.02 -15.46
CA SER A 284 -22.06 2.32 -14.82
C SER A 284 -20.84 3.25 -14.99
N LEU A 285 -19.82 2.82 -15.72
CA LEU A 285 -18.53 3.53 -15.90
C LEU A 285 -18.43 4.28 -17.26
#